data_e16d403b7b38d8f38e7989ed19ea17f9
#
_entry.id   e16d403b7b38d8f38e7989ed19ea17f9
#
_cell.length_a   1.000
_cell.length_b   1.000
_cell.length_c   1.000
_cell.angle_alpha   90.00
_cell.angle_beta   90.00
_cell.angle_gamma   90.00
#
_symmetry.space_group_name_H-M   'P 1'
#
loop_
_entity.id
_entity.type
_entity.pdbx_description
1 polymer ?
#
loop_
_entity_poly.entity_id
_entity_poly.type
_entity_poly.pdbx_seq_one_letter_code
_entity_poly.pdbx_strand_id
1 'polypeptide(L)'
;SLPGFSRVQKTEAPPAMRLESAAAPILRHVPETQILAGFDPTWTIEQGVLSLAPFWKSFAAFLAHPEGRTKRRQAQAAAAFELVLSRALVDWIDAATLHDPDRADVMLSGGCFLNRTLASAVPAGLQALGIAAHLPHVVPPGDGGLALGQAWLASLALAEGRAEYPFIQDKTLFNHSRDPGCSESATSAAAPTRV
;
A
#
# COMPACT_ATOMS: atom_id res chain seq x y z
N SER A 1 -20.01 -5.07 38.36
CA SER A 1 -19.37 -6.10 37.46
C SER A 1 -20.03 -6.01 36.12
N LEU A 2 -19.30 -5.45 35.11
CA LEU A 2 -19.67 -5.48 33.73
C LEU A 2 -19.26 -6.85 33.13
N PRO A 3 -20.19 -7.67 32.66
CA PRO A 3 -19.86 -8.91 31.98
C PRO A 3 -19.58 -8.61 30.53
N GLY A 4 -18.43 -9.06 29.99
CA GLY A 4 -18.30 -9.20 28.56
C GLY A 4 -17.01 -8.78 27.87
N PHE A 5 -15.92 -8.46 28.54
CA PHE A 5 -14.64 -8.20 27.90
C PHE A 5 -13.59 -9.28 28.19
N SER A 6 -13.88 -10.53 27.86
CA SER A 6 -12.86 -11.57 27.82
C SER A 6 -13.09 -12.54 26.67
N ARG A 7 -13.02 -12.03 25.46
CA ARG A 7 -12.49 -12.77 24.31
C ARG A 7 -11.34 -11.96 23.77
N VAL A 8 -10.14 -12.31 24.20
CA VAL A 8 -8.94 -12.04 23.38
C VAL A 8 -9.22 -12.79 22.07
N GLN A 9 -9.82 -12.11 21.09
CA GLN A 9 -9.74 -12.55 19.74
C GLN A 9 -8.23 -12.68 19.47
N LYS A 10 -7.75 -13.90 19.24
CA LYS A 10 -6.48 -14.13 18.58
C LYS A 10 -6.65 -13.44 17.22
N THR A 11 -6.24 -12.18 17.14
CA THR A 11 -6.18 -11.45 15.88
C THR A 11 -5.19 -12.19 15.03
N GLU A 12 -5.68 -13.01 14.11
CA GLU A 12 -4.82 -13.61 13.10
C GLU A 12 -4.07 -12.47 12.42
N ALA A 13 -2.75 -12.66 12.22
CA ALA A 13 -1.94 -11.68 11.53
C ALA A 13 -2.60 -11.29 10.19
N PRO A 14 -2.59 -9.98 9.81
CA PRO A 14 -3.14 -9.54 8.55
C PRO A 14 -2.63 -10.37 7.37
N PRO A 15 -3.43 -10.59 6.32
CA PRO A 15 -3.05 -11.43 5.18
C PRO A 15 -1.69 -11.10 4.58
N ALA A 16 -1.35 -9.81 4.48
CA ALA A 16 -0.06 -9.34 3.97
C ALA A 16 1.12 -9.79 4.84
N MET A 17 0.98 -9.74 6.17
CA MET A 17 2.03 -10.23 7.09
C MET A 17 2.20 -11.75 7.04
N ARG A 18 1.10 -12.49 6.80
CA ARG A 18 1.17 -13.96 6.61
C ARG A 18 1.89 -14.30 5.31
N LEU A 19 1.64 -13.54 4.25
CA LEU A 19 2.30 -13.72 2.96
C LEU A 19 3.81 -13.48 3.10
N GLU A 20 4.23 -12.36 3.69
CA GLU A 20 5.63 -12.04 3.96
C GLU A 20 6.31 -13.14 4.82
N SER A 21 5.64 -13.57 5.89
CA SER A 21 6.17 -14.62 6.78
C SER A 21 6.36 -15.96 6.06
N ALA A 22 5.49 -16.28 5.08
CA ALA A 22 5.62 -17.48 4.27
C ALA A 22 6.73 -17.35 3.20
N ALA A 23 6.89 -16.16 2.62
CA ALA A 23 7.88 -15.88 1.58
C ALA A 23 9.32 -15.83 2.12
N ALA A 24 9.52 -15.24 3.30
CA ALA A 24 10.84 -14.89 3.83
C ALA A 24 11.84 -16.07 3.92
N PRO A 25 11.48 -17.30 4.37
CA PRO A 25 12.41 -18.43 4.36
C PRO A 25 12.79 -18.87 2.95
N ILE A 26 11.85 -18.81 2.01
CA ILE A 26 12.06 -19.19 0.61
C ILE A 26 13.01 -18.19 -0.05
N LEU A 27 12.77 -16.89 0.10
CA LEU A 27 13.61 -15.84 -0.47
C LEU A 27 15.07 -15.88 0.02
N ARG A 28 15.29 -16.37 1.26
CA ARG A 28 16.66 -16.45 1.82
C ARG A 28 17.46 -17.67 1.38
N HIS A 29 16.78 -18.80 1.11
CA HIS A 29 17.45 -20.10 1.00
C HIS A 29 17.22 -20.81 -0.33
N VAL A 30 16.26 -20.36 -1.14
CA VAL A 30 15.92 -21.00 -2.41
C VAL A 30 16.39 -20.13 -3.58
N PRO A 31 17.10 -20.69 -4.56
CA PRO A 31 17.50 -19.94 -5.75
C PRO A 31 16.28 -19.38 -6.50
N GLU A 32 16.45 -18.20 -7.06
CA GLU A 32 15.40 -17.50 -7.79
C GLU A 32 14.76 -18.33 -8.89
N THR A 33 15.58 -19.04 -9.67
CA THR A 33 15.12 -19.93 -10.74
C THR A 33 14.15 -20.99 -10.24
N GLN A 34 14.33 -21.48 -9.02
CA GLN A 34 13.42 -22.43 -8.39
C GLN A 34 12.18 -21.73 -7.81
N ILE A 35 12.33 -20.51 -7.30
CA ILE A 35 11.18 -19.71 -6.81
C ILE A 35 10.24 -19.44 -7.97
N LEU A 36 10.74 -19.02 -9.11
CA LEU A 36 9.98 -18.65 -10.29
C LEU A 36 9.54 -19.84 -11.16
N ALA A 37 9.96 -21.05 -10.82
CA ALA A 37 9.56 -22.25 -11.55
C ALA A 37 8.03 -22.44 -11.54
N GLY A 38 7.42 -22.40 -12.72
CA GLY A 38 5.97 -22.51 -12.90
C GLY A 38 5.21 -21.17 -12.88
N PHE A 39 5.93 -20.06 -12.83
CA PHE A 39 5.36 -18.72 -12.97
C PHE A 39 5.86 -18.04 -14.25
N ASP A 40 5.04 -17.15 -14.79
CA ASP A 40 5.45 -16.20 -15.82
C ASP A 40 5.85 -14.89 -15.12
N PRO A 41 7.14 -14.59 -14.96
CA PRO A 41 7.61 -13.43 -14.21
C PRO A 41 7.63 -12.14 -15.05
N THR A 42 6.75 -12.02 -16.03
CA THR A 42 6.71 -10.85 -16.93
C THR A 42 5.63 -9.87 -16.54
N TRP A 43 5.84 -8.60 -16.89
CA TRP A 43 4.89 -7.50 -16.74
C TRP A 43 4.98 -6.55 -17.92
N THR A 44 4.00 -5.68 -18.08
CA THR A 44 4.02 -4.61 -19.07
C THR A 44 3.83 -3.25 -18.41
N ILE A 45 4.42 -2.22 -19.02
CA ILE A 45 4.22 -0.82 -18.61
C ILE A 45 3.78 -0.07 -19.86
N GLU A 46 2.50 0.28 -19.91
CA GLU A 46 1.90 0.95 -21.05
C GLU A 46 1.22 2.24 -20.59
N GLN A 47 1.61 3.36 -21.19
CA GLN A 47 1.08 4.69 -20.83
C GLN A 47 1.16 5.00 -19.31
N GLY A 48 2.25 4.58 -18.66
CA GLY A 48 2.44 4.77 -17.22
C GLY A 48 1.70 3.79 -16.31
N VAL A 49 0.99 2.81 -16.88
CA VAL A 49 0.25 1.79 -16.13
C VAL A 49 1.04 0.49 -16.09
N LEU A 50 1.36 0.02 -14.90
CA LEU A 50 1.96 -1.29 -14.66
C LEU A 50 0.90 -2.39 -14.68
N SER A 51 1.11 -3.42 -15.49
CA SER A 51 0.25 -4.61 -15.54
C SER A 51 1.04 -5.88 -15.25
N LEU A 52 0.62 -6.61 -14.23
CA LEU A 52 1.13 -7.93 -13.86
C LEU A 52 0.24 -9.07 -14.41
N ALA A 53 -0.54 -8.83 -15.46
CA ALA A 53 -1.52 -9.78 -15.97
C ALA A 53 -0.92 -11.15 -16.34
N PRO A 54 0.26 -11.25 -17.03
CA PRO A 54 0.89 -12.55 -17.32
C PRO A 54 1.22 -13.31 -16.03
N PHE A 55 1.82 -12.63 -15.06
CA PHE A 55 2.15 -13.22 -13.77
C PHE A 55 0.90 -13.72 -13.04
N TRP A 56 -0.16 -12.92 -12.96
CA TRP A 56 -1.40 -13.30 -12.28
C TRP A 56 -2.05 -14.54 -12.90
N LYS A 57 -2.00 -14.68 -14.23
CA LYS A 57 -2.52 -15.85 -14.92
C LYS A 57 -1.77 -17.13 -14.52
N SER A 58 -0.45 -17.10 -14.54
CA SER A 58 0.39 -18.24 -14.14
C SER A 58 0.29 -18.53 -12.64
N PHE A 59 0.19 -17.47 -11.80
CA PHE A 59 0.01 -17.57 -10.36
C PHE A 59 -1.30 -18.28 -9.98
N ALA A 60 -2.40 -17.91 -10.63
CA ALA A 60 -3.69 -18.55 -10.43
C ALA A 60 -3.64 -20.03 -10.85
N ALA A 61 -3.03 -20.33 -12.00
CA ALA A 61 -2.86 -21.72 -12.47
C ALA A 61 -2.01 -22.56 -11.51
N PHE A 62 -0.92 -21.97 -10.99
CA PHE A 62 -0.04 -22.62 -10.01
C PHE A 62 -0.78 -23.01 -8.72
N LEU A 63 -1.62 -22.12 -8.20
CA LEU A 63 -2.40 -22.36 -6.97
C LEU A 63 -3.60 -23.29 -7.21
N ALA A 64 -4.17 -23.30 -8.41
CA ALA A 64 -5.28 -24.19 -8.77
C ALA A 64 -4.85 -25.66 -8.91
N HIS A 65 -3.56 -25.92 -9.11
CA HIS A 65 -3.05 -27.29 -9.18
C HIS A 65 -3.30 -28.02 -7.85
N PRO A 66 -3.66 -29.34 -7.85
CA PRO A 66 -3.94 -30.08 -6.62
C PRO A 66 -2.87 -29.98 -5.54
N GLU A 67 -1.60 -29.95 -5.93
CA GLU A 67 -0.47 -29.73 -5.01
C GLU A 67 -0.33 -28.27 -4.54
N GLY A 68 -1.00 -27.30 -5.17
CA GLY A 68 -0.92 -25.88 -4.84
C GLY A 68 -1.39 -25.55 -3.42
N ARG A 69 -2.15 -26.47 -2.80
CA ARG A 69 -2.61 -26.35 -1.42
C ARG A 69 -1.58 -26.71 -0.35
N THR A 70 -0.42 -27.24 -0.75
CA THR A 70 0.66 -27.55 0.20
C THR A 70 1.30 -26.28 0.73
N LYS A 71 1.68 -26.26 2.02
CA LYS A 71 2.36 -25.12 2.64
C LYS A 71 3.62 -24.69 1.88
N ARG A 72 4.37 -25.68 1.35
CA ARG A 72 5.60 -25.42 0.58
C ARG A 72 5.29 -24.65 -0.71
N ARG A 73 4.28 -25.05 -1.47
CA ARG A 73 3.90 -24.35 -2.71
C ARG A 73 3.28 -22.99 -2.44
N GLN A 74 2.51 -22.85 -1.38
CA GLN A 74 2.00 -21.55 -0.95
C GLN A 74 3.14 -20.58 -0.58
N ALA A 75 4.17 -21.08 0.13
CA ALA A 75 5.35 -20.28 0.45
C ALA A 75 6.15 -19.92 -0.80
N GLN A 76 6.30 -20.86 -1.76
CA GLN A 76 6.93 -20.57 -3.06
C GLN A 76 6.14 -19.50 -3.83
N ALA A 77 4.82 -19.62 -3.90
CA ALA A 77 3.96 -18.63 -4.55
C ALA A 77 4.07 -17.24 -3.88
N ALA A 78 4.10 -17.19 -2.55
CA ALA A 78 4.30 -15.96 -1.81
C ALA A 78 5.67 -15.32 -2.14
N ALA A 79 6.73 -16.10 -2.20
CA ALA A 79 8.07 -15.63 -2.56
C ALA A 79 8.14 -15.15 -4.01
N ALA A 80 7.52 -15.88 -4.95
CA ALA A 80 7.44 -15.48 -6.35
C ALA A 80 6.70 -14.15 -6.52
N PHE A 81 5.58 -13.97 -5.79
CA PHE A 81 4.82 -12.73 -5.80
C PHE A 81 5.67 -11.54 -5.31
N GLU A 82 6.32 -11.66 -4.15
CA GLU A 82 7.15 -10.56 -3.62
C GLU A 82 8.32 -10.22 -4.52
N LEU A 83 8.96 -11.22 -5.11
CA LEU A 83 10.09 -11.04 -6.04
C LEU A 83 9.65 -10.32 -7.32
N VAL A 84 8.57 -10.78 -7.95
CA VAL A 84 8.05 -10.19 -9.18
C VAL A 84 7.54 -8.77 -8.92
N LEU A 85 6.77 -8.57 -7.83
CA LEU A 85 6.27 -7.24 -7.46
C LEU A 85 7.39 -6.24 -7.22
N SER A 86 8.42 -6.63 -6.46
CA SER A 86 9.56 -5.75 -6.18
C SER A 86 10.26 -5.27 -7.46
N ARG A 87 10.48 -6.17 -8.40
CA ARG A 87 11.11 -5.85 -9.68
C ARG A 87 10.23 -5.01 -10.58
N ALA A 88 8.97 -5.38 -10.70
CA ALA A 88 8.02 -4.63 -11.50
C ALA A 88 7.85 -3.20 -10.99
N LEU A 89 7.89 -2.98 -9.66
CA LEU A 89 7.87 -1.64 -9.07
C LEU A 89 9.14 -0.84 -9.41
N VAL A 90 10.31 -1.47 -9.38
CA VAL A 90 11.57 -0.81 -9.77
C VAL A 90 11.51 -0.35 -11.23
N ASP A 91 11.12 -1.24 -12.14
CA ASP A 91 11.02 -0.92 -13.56
C ASP A 91 9.94 0.14 -13.83
N TRP A 92 8.83 0.10 -13.10
CA TRP A 92 7.76 1.08 -13.24
C TRP A 92 8.19 2.47 -12.78
N ILE A 93 8.92 2.55 -11.66
CA ILE A 93 9.46 3.82 -11.15
C ILE A 93 10.54 4.34 -12.09
N ASP A 94 11.44 3.47 -12.58
CA ASP A 94 12.45 3.87 -13.59
C ASP A 94 11.79 4.45 -14.85
N ALA A 95 10.78 3.77 -15.38
CA ALA A 95 10.03 4.25 -16.54
C ALA A 95 9.33 5.60 -16.27
N ALA A 96 8.80 5.80 -15.06
CA ALA A 96 8.14 7.05 -14.69
C ALA A 96 9.13 8.22 -14.53
N THR A 97 10.36 7.95 -14.09
CA THR A 97 11.41 8.96 -13.87
C THR A 97 12.34 9.16 -15.06
N LEU A 98 12.20 8.36 -16.12
CA LEU A 98 13.12 8.36 -17.28
C LEU A 98 13.18 9.71 -17.99
N HIS A 99 12.08 10.47 -17.98
CA HIS A 99 11.97 11.77 -18.66
C HIS A 99 12.29 12.96 -17.72
N ASP A 100 12.62 12.72 -16.47
CA ASP A 100 13.05 13.74 -15.54
C ASP A 100 14.57 13.93 -15.65
N PRO A 101 15.06 15.06 -16.19
CA PRO A 101 16.50 15.30 -16.38
C PRO A 101 17.26 15.33 -15.06
N ASP A 102 16.62 15.71 -13.97
CA ASP A 102 17.21 15.80 -12.64
C ASP A 102 17.06 14.50 -11.84
N ARG A 103 16.32 13.51 -12.37
CA ARG A 103 15.96 12.25 -11.70
C ARG A 103 15.68 12.47 -10.22
N ALA A 104 14.58 13.16 -9.96
CA ALA A 104 14.16 13.52 -8.61
C ALA A 104 14.21 12.35 -7.64
N ASP A 105 14.54 12.61 -6.39
CA ASP A 105 14.52 11.65 -5.32
C ASP A 105 13.12 11.03 -5.16
N VAL A 106 13.07 9.71 -5.10
CA VAL A 106 11.81 8.95 -4.99
C VAL A 106 11.47 8.73 -3.51
N MET A 107 10.32 9.23 -3.09
CA MET A 107 9.80 8.98 -1.74
C MET A 107 8.89 7.75 -1.76
N LEU A 108 9.28 6.70 -1.04
CA LEU A 108 8.52 5.46 -0.90
C LEU A 108 7.67 5.52 0.38
N SER A 109 6.34 5.49 0.23
CA SER A 109 5.40 5.63 1.33
C SER A 109 4.20 4.69 1.15
N GLY A 110 3.39 4.55 2.19
CA GLY A 110 2.22 3.69 2.21
C GLY A 110 2.44 2.39 2.98
N GLY A 111 1.32 1.77 3.40
CA GLY A 111 1.32 0.56 4.23
C GLY A 111 2.01 -0.65 3.60
N CYS A 112 2.15 -0.69 2.27
CA CYS A 112 2.87 -1.75 1.57
C CYS A 112 4.35 -1.81 1.97
N PHE A 113 4.97 -0.69 2.33
CA PHE A 113 6.37 -0.63 2.77
C PHE A 113 6.58 -1.02 4.24
N LEU A 114 5.54 -1.45 4.95
CA LEU A 114 5.68 -2.24 6.18
C LEU A 114 6.20 -3.66 5.88
N ASN A 115 6.03 -4.14 4.65
CA ASN A 115 6.63 -5.38 4.18
C ASN A 115 8.14 -5.20 4.00
N ARG A 116 8.93 -6.01 4.74
CA ARG A 116 10.40 -5.90 4.76
C ARG A 116 11.05 -6.25 3.43
N THR A 117 10.45 -7.17 2.67
CA THR A 117 10.97 -7.55 1.35
C THR A 117 10.86 -6.35 0.40
N LEU A 118 9.70 -5.71 0.33
CA LEU A 118 9.50 -4.53 -0.51
C LEU A 118 10.37 -3.36 -0.03
N ALA A 119 10.41 -3.11 1.29
CA ALA A 119 11.17 -2.02 1.89
C ALA A 119 12.69 -2.17 1.70
N SER A 120 13.21 -3.37 1.45
CA SER A 120 14.61 -3.61 1.15
C SER A 120 14.90 -3.72 -0.34
N ALA A 121 14.08 -4.47 -1.09
CA ALA A 121 14.36 -4.79 -2.49
C ALA A 121 14.12 -3.61 -3.44
N VAL A 122 13.05 -2.82 -3.20
CA VAL A 122 12.72 -1.69 -4.09
C VAL A 122 13.77 -0.59 -4.00
N PRO A 123 14.16 -0.07 -2.81
CA PRO A 123 15.24 0.92 -2.74
C PRO A 123 16.56 0.44 -3.30
N ALA A 124 16.93 -0.84 -3.03
CA ALA A 124 18.16 -1.41 -3.55
C ALA A 124 18.15 -1.50 -5.09
N GLY A 125 17.02 -1.90 -5.69
CA GLY A 125 16.84 -1.92 -7.13
C GLY A 125 16.94 -0.53 -7.76
N LEU A 126 16.29 0.47 -7.17
CA LEU A 126 16.36 1.85 -7.63
C LEU A 126 17.77 2.43 -7.52
N GLN A 127 18.45 2.15 -6.41
CA GLN A 127 19.84 2.57 -6.22
C GLN A 127 20.79 1.98 -7.30
N ALA A 128 20.58 0.72 -7.68
CA ALA A 128 21.34 0.09 -8.76
C ALA A 128 21.16 0.78 -10.12
N LEU A 129 20.02 1.48 -10.33
CA LEU A 129 19.72 2.31 -11.49
C LEU A 129 20.15 3.77 -11.31
N GLY A 130 20.79 4.12 -10.18
CA GLY A 130 21.22 5.49 -9.87
C GLY A 130 20.08 6.40 -9.41
N ILE A 131 18.94 5.84 -9.00
CA ILE A 131 17.78 6.58 -8.50
C ILE A 131 17.84 6.57 -6.97
N ALA A 132 17.89 7.76 -6.35
CA ALA A 132 17.82 7.88 -4.91
C ALA A 132 16.39 7.61 -4.41
N ALA A 133 16.26 6.66 -3.48
CA ALA A 133 14.96 6.29 -2.93
C ALA A 133 14.98 6.39 -1.40
N HIS A 134 13.96 7.03 -0.84
CA HIS A 134 13.85 7.31 0.58
C HIS A 134 12.61 6.66 1.18
N LEU A 135 12.83 5.99 2.32
CA LEU A 135 11.77 5.47 3.18
C LEU A 135 11.74 6.27 4.48
N PRO A 136 10.56 6.52 5.06
CA PRO A 136 10.48 7.13 6.38
C PRO A 136 11.09 6.19 7.44
N HIS A 137 12.00 6.71 8.27
CA HIS A 137 12.67 5.96 9.32
C HIS A 137 12.10 6.22 10.72
N VAL A 138 11.60 7.43 10.96
CA VAL A 138 11.13 7.87 12.28
C VAL A 138 9.63 7.70 12.41
N VAL A 139 8.93 7.82 11.30
CA VAL A 139 7.46 7.75 11.24
C VAL A 139 7.06 6.52 10.43
N PRO A 140 6.02 5.78 10.83
CA PRO A 140 5.54 4.66 10.03
C PRO A 140 5.20 5.09 8.59
N PRO A 141 5.53 4.28 7.56
CA PRO A 141 5.26 4.64 6.17
C PRO A 141 3.76 4.66 5.80
N GLY A 142 2.90 4.09 6.65
CA GLY A 142 1.45 4.02 6.46
C GLY A 142 0.68 5.12 7.20
N ASP A 143 -0.60 4.85 7.44
CA ASP A 143 -1.56 5.80 8.05
C ASP A 143 -1.10 6.40 9.37
N GLY A 144 -0.26 5.69 10.13
CA GLY A 144 0.31 6.20 11.38
C GLY A 144 1.18 7.45 11.22
N GLY A 145 1.70 7.71 10.02
CA GLY A 145 2.49 8.90 9.71
C GLY A 145 1.68 10.09 9.19
N LEU A 146 0.43 9.87 8.79
CA LEU A 146 -0.37 10.86 8.08
C LEU A 146 -0.62 12.13 8.91
N ALA A 147 -0.97 11.97 10.18
CA ALA A 147 -1.25 13.11 11.08
C ALA A 147 -0.03 14.02 11.26
N LEU A 148 1.19 13.46 11.34
CA LEU A 148 2.41 14.24 11.44
C LEU A 148 2.68 15.01 10.14
N GLY A 149 2.50 14.37 8.98
CA GLY A 149 2.63 15.02 7.68
C GLY A 149 1.65 16.19 7.51
N GLN A 150 0.40 16.00 7.92
CA GLN A 150 -0.61 17.08 7.92
C GLN A 150 -0.22 18.23 8.84
N ALA A 151 0.23 17.95 10.06
CA ALA A 151 0.66 18.96 11.00
C ALA A 151 1.89 19.73 10.49
N TRP A 152 2.84 19.05 9.85
CA TRP A 152 4.00 19.64 9.23
C TRP A 152 3.62 20.59 8.09
N LEU A 153 2.77 20.16 7.16
CA LEU A 153 2.28 21.00 6.06
C LEU A 153 1.52 22.22 6.58
N ALA A 154 0.70 22.05 7.62
CA ALA A 154 -0.02 23.15 8.25
C ALA A 154 0.96 24.17 8.86
N SER A 155 2.02 23.71 9.54
CA SER A 155 3.02 24.59 10.12
C SER A 155 3.80 25.40 9.06
N LEU A 156 4.14 24.77 7.93
CA LEU A 156 4.78 25.46 6.80
C LEU A 156 3.85 26.51 6.19
N ALA A 157 2.58 26.18 5.95
CA ALA A 157 1.61 27.11 5.41
C ALA A 157 1.42 28.34 6.31
N LEU A 158 1.38 28.16 7.62
CA LEU A 158 1.32 29.24 8.59
C LEU A 158 2.59 30.10 8.57
N ALA A 159 3.77 29.48 8.50
CA ALA A 159 5.06 30.22 8.46
C ALA A 159 5.20 31.07 7.18
N GLU A 160 4.62 30.61 6.07
CA GLU A 160 4.63 31.31 4.78
C GLU A 160 3.47 32.31 4.62
N GLY A 161 2.65 32.50 5.67
CA GLY A 161 1.49 33.41 5.64
C GLY A 161 0.37 32.95 4.70
N ARG A 162 0.37 31.71 4.27
CA ARG A 162 -0.67 31.11 3.43
C ARG A 162 -1.82 30.66 4.34
N ALA A 163 -2.84 31.49 4.45
CA ALA A 163 -4.05 31.16 5.22
C ALA A 163 -4.95 30.13 4.51
N GLU A 164 -4.71 29.86 3.24
CA GLU A 164 -5.51 28.93 2.44
C GLU A 164 -4.69 27.69 2.09
N TYR A 165 -5.20 26.53 2.48
CA TYR A 165 -4.65 25.23 2.11
C TYR A 165 -4.80 25.03 0.60
N PRO A 166 -3.72 24.87 -0.19
CA PRO A 166 -3.82 24.73 -1.64
C PRO A 166 -4.55 23.45 -2.10
N PHE A 167 -4.79 22.51 -1.18
CA PHE A 167 -5.50 21.25 -1.47
C PHE A 167 -7.01 21.30 -1.25
N ILE A 168 -7.58 22.40 -0.75
CA ILE A 168 -9.03 22.52 -0.48
C ILE A 168 -9.75 23.39 -1.51
N GLN A 169 -9.08 23.86 -2.55
CA GLN A 169 -9.74 24.69 -3.57
C GLN A 169 -10.74 23.90 -4.44
N ASP A 170 -10.64 22.59 -4.52
CA ASP A 170 -11.61 21.78 -5.22
C ASP A 170 -12.72 21.30 -4.28
N LYS A 171 -13.70 22.18 -4.01
CA LYS A 171 -14.91 21.85 -3.25
C LYS A 171 -15.76 20.75 -3.92
N THR A 172 -15.44 20.34 -5.14
CA THR A 172 -16.16 19.30 -5.88
C THR A 172 -15.79 17.90 -5.40
N LEU A 173 -14.57 17.71 -4.85
CA LEU A 173 -14.12 16.40 -4.32
C LEU A 173 -14.86 15.98 -3.05
N PHE A 174 -15.46 16.92 -2.31
CA PHE A 174 -16.23 16.64 -1.09
C PHE A 174 -17.75 16.70 -1.30
N ASN A 175 -18.20 16.97 -2.51
CA ASN A 175 -19.62 17.03 -2.82
C ASN A 175 -20.15 15.68 -3.34
N HIS A 176 -19.71 14.57 -2.68
CA HIS A 176 -20.36 13.29 -2.88
C HIS A 176 -21.67 13.27 -2.12
N SER A 177 -22.72 13.51 -2.90
CA SER A 177 -24.10 13.07 -2.70
C SER A 177 -24.70 13.41 -1.33
N ARG A 178 -25.29 14.59 -1.23
CA ARG A 178 -26.57 14.66 -0.53
C ARG A 178 -27.56 13.83 -1.36
N ASP A 179 -27.82 12.64 -0.90
CA ASP A 179 -28.90 11.79 -1.38
C ASP A 179 -30.23 12.57 -1.21
N PRO A 180 -31.02 12.86 -2.24
CA PRO A 180 -32.23 13.66 -2.10
C PRO A 180 -33.40 12.89 -1.46
N GLY A 181 -33.12 11.77 -0.75
CA GLY A 181 -34.13 10.86 -0.22
C GLY A 181 -34.37 10.90 1.30
N CYS A 182 -33.68 11.69 2.10
CA CYS A 182 -33.93 11.77 3.55
C CYS A 182 -34.74 13.03 3.87
N SER A 183 -36.08 12.93 3.81
CA SER A 183 -37.00 13.94 4.31
C SER A 183 -36.92 14.00 5.84
N GLU A 184 -36.35 15.06 6.38
CA GLU A 184 -36.47 15.42 7.80
C GLU A 184 -37.93 15.71 8.13
N SER A 185 -38.58 14.79 8.86
CA SER A 185 -39.81 15.09 9.59
C SER A 185 -39.43 15.91 10.82
N ALA A 186 -39.54 17.23 10.71
CA ALA A 186 -39.40 18.14 11.84
C ALA A 186 -40.58 17.95 12.81
N THR A 187 -40.34 17.28 13.94
CA THR A 187 -41.26 17.31 15.06
C THR A 187 -40.89 18.50 15.96
N SER A 188 -41.70 19.55 15.84
CA SER A 188 -41.70 20.71 16.72
C SER A 188 -42.04 20.24 18.14
N ALA A 189 -41.09 20.34 19.08
CA ALA A 189 -41.36 20.25 20.52
C ALA A 189 -41.21 21.64 21.12
N ALA A 190 -42.35 22.19 21.60
CA ALA A 190 -42.46 23.46 22.29
C ALA A 190 -41.69 23.45 23.61
N ALA A 191 -41.03 24.56 23.95
CA ALA A 191 -40.36 24.79 25.21
C ALA A 191 -41.39 25.10 26.32
N PRO A 192 -41.18 24.63 27.57
CA PRO A 192 -42.03 25.03 28.70
C PRO A 192 -41.53 26.36 29.28
N THR A 193 -42.48 27.28 29.41
CA THR A 193 -42.35 28.56 30.13
C THR A 193 -42.22 28.30 31.64
N ARG A 194 -41.18 28.86 32.26
CA ARG A 194 -41.12 28.95 33.74
C ARG A 194 -41.85 30.19 34.24
N VAL A 195 -42.72 29.96 35.20
CA VAL A 195 -43.18 30.95 36.22
C VAL A 195 -42.30 30.78 37.43
#